data_c4847c858fb7edec047afdf38fbac333
#
_entry.id   c4847c858fb7edec047afdf38fbac333
#
_cell.length_a   1.000
_cell.length_b   1.000
_cell.length_c   1.000
_cell.angle_alpha   90.00
_cell.angle_beta   90.00
_cell.angle_gamma   90.00
#
_symmetry.space_group_name_H-M   'P 1'
#
loop_
_entity.id
_entity.type
_entity.pdbx_description
1 polymer ?
#
loop_
_entity_poly.entity_id
_entity_poly.type
_entity_poly.pdbx_seq_one_letter_code
_entity_poly.pdbx_strand_id
1 'polypeptide(L)'
;MNVLTHKAFNLVPWRVMGAVLILLAASVISASAQSTAFQLDPAQTSVKFTLGDVLHTVHGTFHLKQGALQFEPATGKISGEIVIDAKSGESGSGMRDRKMHKEVLESERYPEIAFRPDKIEGAVASQGKSSVKVHGMFNIHGVDREIAVPAEVEMAPDHWTAAVHFTVPYAKWGMKNPSTLFLRVNDSVEIDLVAAGTVAKQTAISSAQ
;
A
#
# COMPACT_ATOMS: atom_id res chain seq x y z
N MET A 1 -59.97 61.77 49.65
CA MET A 1 -60.37 61.40 48.27
C MET A 1 -59.15 60.79 47.61
N ASN A 2 -59.03 59.47 47.73
CA ASN A 2 -57.88 58.73 47.29
C ASN A 2 -58.07 58.19 45.90
N VAL A 3 -57.20 58.50 45.00
CA VAL A 3 -57.14 57.89 43.67
C VAL A 3 -55.94 56.97 43.63
N LEU A 4 -56.26 55.68 43.60
CA LEU A 4 -55.30 54.59 43.39
C LEU A 4 -54.93 54.41 41.92
N THR A 5 -53.70 54.68 41.52
CA THR A 5 -53.19 54.39 40.19
C THR A 5 -52.65 52.94 40.13
N HIS A 6 -53.36 52.11 39.43
CA HIS A 6 -52.85 50.74 39.12
C HIS A 6 -51.75 50.80 38.05
N LYS A 7 -50.51 50.32 38.40
CA LYS A 7 -49.46 50.05 37.49
C LYS A 7 -49.70 48.66 36.84
N ALA A 8 -49.94 48.65 35.55
CA ALA A 8 -50.02 47.41 34.78
C ALA A 8 -48.63 46.83 34.60
N PHE A 9 -48.46 45.60 35.06
CA PHE A 9 -47.19 44.81 34.92
C PHE A 9 -47.36 44.05 33.60
N ASN A 10 -46.58 44.45 32.54
CA ASN A 10 -46.55 43.75 31.29
C ASN A 10 -45.68 42.49 31.44
N LEU A 11 -46.31 41.32 31.47
CA LEU A 11 -45.69 40.01 31.38
C LEU A 11 -45.30 39.74 29.92
N VAL A 12 -44.04 39.76 29.62
CA VAL A 12 -43.50 39.31 28.35
C VAL A 12 -43.65 37.78 28.30
N PRO A 13 -44.26 37.21 27.25
CA PRO A 13 -44.51 35.77 27.21
C PRO A 13 -43.21 35.02 26.97
N TRP A 14 -42.89 34.09 27.88
CA TRP A 14 -41.76 33.20 27.94
C TRP A 14 -41.65 32.22 26.75
N ARG A 15 -42.46 32.36 25.73
CA ARG A 15 -42.55 31.44 24.58
C ARG A 15 -41.58 31.73 23.44
N VAL A 16 -40.81 32.81 23.47
CA VAL A 16 -39.90 33.20 22.37
C VAL A 16 -38.43 32.79 22.61
N MET A 17 -38.08 32.36 23.85
CA MET A 17 -36.68 32.00 24.20
C MET A 17 -36.34 30.53 23.95
N GLY A 18 -37.34 29.70 23.56
CA GLY A 18 -37.11 28.26 23.30
C GLY A 18 -36.74 27.90 21.84
N ALA A 19 -36.88 28.85 20.89
CA ALA A 19 -36.72 28.55 19.46
C ALA A 19 -35.32 28.82 18.90
N VAL A 20 -34.40 29.45 19.63
CA VAL A 20 -33.05 29.80 19.15
C VAL A 20 -31.99 28.75 19.55
N LEU A 21 -32.31 27.84 20.46
CA LEU A 21 -31.32 26.84 20.96
C LEU A 21 -31.32 25.51 20.22
N ILE A 22 -32.13 25.32 19.17
CA ILE A 22 -32.23 24.04 18.44
C ILE A 22 -31.53 24.06 17.07
N LEU A 23 -31.00 25.20 16.64
CA LEU A 23 -30.39 25.31 15.31
C LEU A 23 -28.86 25.20 15.28
N LEU A 24 -28.22 24.83 16.40
CA LEU A 24 -26.74 24.71 16.48
C LEU A 24 -26.22 23.27 16.57
N ALA A 25 -27.02 22.28 16.30
CA ALA A 25 -26.62 20.89 16.40
C ALA A 25 -26.93 20.15 15.10
N ALA A 26 -26.13 20.28 14.07
CA ALA A 26 -25.90 19.27 13.05
C ALA A 26 -25.05 19.80 11.88
N SER A 27 -23.85 20.32 12.16
CA SER A 27 -22.80 20.33 11.13
C SER A 27 -21.82 19.21 11.48
N VAL A 28 -22.27 17.97 11.35
CA VAL A 28 -21.33 16.85 11.23
C VAL A 28 -20.70 17.01 9.85
N ILE A 29 -19.58 17.75 9.79
CA ILE A 29 -18.69 17.75 8.65
C ILE A 29 -18.16 16.32 8.58
N SER A 30 -18.79 15.48 7.78
CA SER A 30 -18.20 14.23 7.32
C SER A 30 -16.95 14.62 6.54
N ALA A 31 -15.80 14.65 7.21
CA ALA A 31 -14.51 14.72 6.56
C ALA A 31 -14.41 13.45 5.70
N SER A 32 -14.79 13.57 4.44
CA SER A 32 -14.58 12.54 3.44
C SER A 32 -13.07 12.32 3.39
N ALA A 33 -12.58 11.21 3.93
CA ALA A 33 -11.19 10.85 3.83
C ALA A 33 -10.85 10.77 2.34
N GLN A 34 -10.09 11.75 1.83
CA GLN A 34 -9.66 11.74 0.44
C GLN A 34 -8.67 10.61 0.28
N SER A 35 -9.11 9.54 -0.38
CA SER A 35 -8.22 8.46 -0.80
C SER A 35 -7.64 8.78 -2.17
N THR A 36 -6.38 8.45 -2.34
CA THR A 36 -5.67 8.55 -3.63
C THR A 36 -5.49 7.16 -4.18
N ALA A 37 -5.96 6.94 -5.40
CA ALA A 37 -5.77 5.66 -6.08
C ALA A 37 -4.49 5.69 -6.92
N PHE A 38 -3.70 4.63 -6.79
CA PHE A 38 -2.46 4.40 -7.52
C PHE A 38 -2.61 3.17 -8.39
N GLN A 39 -2.38 3.33 -9.68
CA GLN A 39 -2.32 2.22 -10.62
C GLN A 39 -0.87 2.00 -11.03
N LEU A 40 -0.38 0.75 -10.84
CA LEU A 40 0.96 0.38 -11.28
C LEU A 40 0.97 0.11 -12.77
N ASP A 41 2.05 0.52 -13.43
CA ASP A 41 2.30 0.24 -14.85
C ASP A 41 3.30 -0.93 -14.97
N PRO A 42 2.88 -2.08 -15.52
CA PRO A 42 3.76 -3.24 -15.71
C PRO A 42 4.98 -2.94 -16.58
N ALA A 43 4.86 -2.04 -17.56
CA ALA A 43 5.96 -1.70 -18.46
C ALA A 43 7.03 -0.82 -17.79
N GLN A 44 6.67 -0.07 -16.74
CA GLN A 44 7.56 0.83 -16.01
C GLN A 44 7.99 0.28 -14.64
N THR A 45 7.35 -0.81 -14.18
CA THR A 45 7.69 -1.45 -12.91
C THR A 45 8.78 -2.50 -13.12
N SER A 46 9.85 -2.41 -12.36
CA SER A 46 10.99 -3.34 -12.40
C SER A 46 11.06 -4.13 -11.11
N VAL A 47 11.09 -5.45 -11.22
CA VAL A 47 11.29 -6.37 -10.09
C VAL A 47 12.53 -7.19 -10.34
N LYS A 48 13.58 -6.96 -9.56
CA LYS A 48 14.86 -7.66 -9.67
C LYS A 48 15.12 -8.49 -8.42
N PHE A 49 15.80 -9.60 -8.59
CA PHE A 49 16.33 -10.36 -7.48
C PHE A 49 17.85 -10.57 -7.61
N THR A 50 18.50 -10.64 -6.48
CA THR A 50 19.94 -10.94 -6.39
C THR A 50 20.15 -12.07 -5.40
N LEU A 51 20.69 -13.18 -5.89
CA LEU A 51 21.01 -14.37 -5.11
C LEU A 51 22.50 -14.64 -5.14
N GLY A 52 23.14 -14.57 -3.98
CA GLY A 52 24.57 -14.91 -3.84
C GLY A 52 24.80 -16.42 -3.71
N ASP A 53 25.89 -16.88 -4.28
CA ASP A 53 26.50 -18.15 -3.95
C ASP A 53 27.97 -17.96 -3.57
N VAL A 54 28.68 -19.05 -3.27
CA VAL A 54 30.10 -18.99 -2.84
C VAL A 54 31.02 -18.46 -3.94
N LEU A 55 30.64 -18.58 -5.19
CA LEU A 55 31.50 -18.27 -6.34
C LEU A 55 30.97 -17.10 -7.18
N HIS A 56 29.69 -16.90 -7.21
CA HIS A 56 29.04 -15.98 -8.13
C HIS A 56 27.80 -15.30 -7.50
N THR A 57 27.44 -14.17 -8.06
CA THR A 57 26.15 -13.51 -7.80
C THR A 57 25.25 -13.71 -9.00
N VAL A 58 24.05 -14.20 -8.75
CA VAL A 58 23.01 -14.38 -9.76
C VAL A 58 22.05 -13.22 -9.68
N HIS A 59 21.83 -12.55 -10.79
CA HIS A 59 20.77 -11.55 -10.95
C HIS A 59 19.67 -12.09 -11.82
N GLY A 60 18.45 -11.69 -11.54
CA GLY A 60 17.31 -12.04 -12.36
C GLY A 60 16.16 -11.07 -12.18
N THR A 61 15.08 -11.32 -12.90
CA THR A 61 13.90 -10.45 -12.92
C THR A 61 12.63 -11.25 -12.83
N PHE A 62 11.56 -10.55 -12.39
CA PHE A 62 10.18 -10.99 -12.51
C PHE A 62 9.35 -9.89 -13.16
N HIS A 63 8.19 -10.23 -13.69
CA HIS A 63 7.25 -9.27 -14.26
C HIS A 63 6.10 -8.98 -13.31
N LEU A 64 5.74 -7.70 -13.20
CA LEU A 64 4.50 -7.28 -12.57
C LEU A 64 3.33 -7.80 -13.41
N LYS A 65 2.40 -8.51 -12.78
CA LYS A 65 1.14 -8.94 -13.39
C LYS A 65 0.09 -7.85 -13.32
N GLN A 66 -0.09 -7.28 -12.12
CA GLN A 66 -1.01 -6.18 -11.85
C GLN A 66 -0.69 -5.51 -10.51
N GLY A 67 -1.15 -4.28 -10.36
CA GLY A 67 -1.06 -3.57 -9.08
C GLY A 67 -2.00 -2.38 -9.04
N ALA A 68 -2.82 -2.33 -7.99
CA ALA A 68 -3.70 -1.20 -7.71
C ALA A 68 -3.75 -0.96 -6.20
N LEU A 69 -3.52 0.28 -5.79
CA LEU A 69 -3.46 0.66 -4.40
C LEU A 69 -4.37 1.86 -4.13
N GLN A 70 -4.89 1.95 -2.91
CA GLN A 70 -5.60 3.11 -2.40
C GLN A 70 -4.94 3.57 -1.12
N PHE A 71 -4.59 4.82 -1.03
CA PHE A 71 -3.91 5.43 0.10
C PHE A 71 -4.73 6.57 0.69
N GLU A 72 -4.86 6.60 2.00
CA GLU A 72 -5.50 7.64 2.79
C GLU A 72 -4.43 8.45 3.54
N PRO A 73 -4.01 9.61 3.03
CA PRO A 73 -2.91 10.38 3.64
C PRO A 73 -3.16 10.79 5.10
N ALA A 74 -4.42 11.04 5.45
CA ALA A 74 -4.80 11.49 6.80
C ALA A 74 -4.59 10.41 7.87
N THR A 75 -4.68 9.13 7.52
CA THR A 75 -4.59 8.00 8.45
C THR A 75 -3.34 7.14 8.26
N GLY A 76 -2.66 7.30 7.12
CA GLY A 76 -1.57 6.41 6.70
C GLY A 76 -2.06 5.02 6.25
N LYS A 77 -3.38 4.81 6.17
CA LYS A 77 -3.95 3.55 5.69
C LYS A 77 -3.72 3.41 4.20
N ILE A 78 -3.27 2.23 3.82
CA ILE A 78 -3.14 1.83 2.42
C ILE A 78 -3.82 0.48 2.24
N SER A 79 -4.38 0.24 1.08
CA SER A 79 -5.05 -1.02 0.73
C SER A 79 -4.88 -1.32 -0.75
N GLY A 80 -5.22 -2.54 -1.14
CA GLY A 80 -5.06 -3.01 -2.50
C GLY A 80 -4.04 -4.15 -2.58
N GLU A 81 -3.55 -4.40 -3.78
CA GLU A 81 -2.67 -5.54 -4.01
C GLU A 81 -1.68 -5.26 -5.15
N ILE A 82 -0.45 -5.76 -5.00
CA ILE A 82 0.58 -5.85 -6.03
C ILE A 82 0.80 -7.33 -6.29
N VAL A 83 0.65 -7.77 -7.53
CA VAL A 83 0.80 -9.18 -7.93
C VAL A 83 1.92 -9.31 -8.97
N ILE A 84 2.88 -10.17 -8.66
CA ILE A 84 4.00 -10.54 -9.52
C ILE A 84 3.71 -11.93 -10.11
N ASP A 85 3.96 -12.10 -11.39
CA ASP A 85 3.90 -13.41 -12.03
C ASP A 85 5.11 -14.25 -11.62
N ALA A 86 4.90 -15.24 -10.76
CA ALA A 86 5.97 -16.13 -10.32
C ALA A 86 6.57 -16.99 -11.44
N LYS A 87 5.82 -17.21 -12.54
CA LYS A 87 6.28 -17.97 -13.71
C LYS A 87 7.18 -17.15 -14.63
N SER A 88 7.18 -15.83 -14.49
CA SER A 88 7.99 -14.92 -15.31
C SER A 88 9.45 -14.83 -14.85
N GLY A 89 9.80 -15.49 -13.75
CA GLY A 89 11.14 -15.42 -13.16
C GLY A 89 12.22 -15.92 -14.11
N GLU A 90 13.24 -15.11 -14.39
CA GLU A 90 14.37 -15.46 -15.22
C GLU A 90 15.69 -14.94 -14.66
N SER A 91 16.76 -15.71 -14.84
CA SER A 91 18.10 -15.39 -14.36
C SER A 91 19.14 -15.40 -15.48
N GLY A 92 18.70 -15.50 -16.73
CA GLY A 92 19.58 -15.63 -17.90
C GLY A 92 20.16 -17.03 -18.08
N SER A 93 19.70 -18.04 -17.31
CA SER A 93 20.13 -19.43 -17.46
C SER A 93 18.93 -20.37 -17.38
N GLY A 94 18.49 -20.92 -18.50
CA GLY A 94 17.33 -21.79 -18.55
C GLY A 94 17.42 -23.06 -17.68
N MET A 95 18.62 -23.52 -17.31
CA MET A 95 18.79 -24.62 -16.34
C MET A 95 18.46 -24.14 -14.92
N ARG A 96 18.95 -22.96 -14.56
CA ARG A 96 18.72 -22.31 -13.24
C ARG A 96 17.25 -21.96 -13.09
N ASP A 97 16.65 -21.39 -14.15
CA ASP A 97 15.26 -20.98 -14.17
C ASP A 97 14.32 -22.18 -14.00
N ARG A 98 14.57 -23.28 -14.72
CA ARG A 98 13.82 -24.53 -14.52
C ARG A 98 13.90 -25.04 -13.07
N LYS A 99 15.09 -24.97 -12.45
CA LYS A 99 15.26 -25.39 -11.06
C LYS A 99 14.54 -24.46 -10.10
N MET A 100 14.63 -23.15 -10.31
CA MET A 100 13.91 -22.13 -9.53
C MET A 100 12.39 -22.37 -9.58
N HIS A 101 11.83 -22.52 -10.78
CA HIS A 101 10.39 -22.73 -10.95
C HIS A 101 9.90 -24.07 -10.40
N LYS A 102 10.65 -25.15 -10.65
CA LYS A 102 10.20 -26.49 -10.30
C LYS A 102 10.42 -26.85 -8.83
N GLU A 103 11.52 -26.37 -8.23
CA GLU A 103 11.99 -26.86 -6.93
C GLU A 103 11.94 -25.82 -5.81
N VAL A 104 12.04 -24.53 -6.14
CA VAL A 104 12.11 -23.45 -5.13
C VAL A 104 10.77 -22.75 -5.02
N LEU A 105 10.26 -22.16 -6.11
CA LEU A 105 9.01 -21.43 -6.13
C LEU A 105 7.80 -22.34 -6.34
N GLU A 106 7.98 -23.53 -6.93
CA GLU A 106 6.89 -24.39 -7.38
C GLU A 106 5.83 -23.58 -8.14
N SER A 107 6.27 -22.77 -9.12
CA SER A 107 5.46 -21.72 -9.74
C SER A 107 4.26 -22.24 -10.56
N GLU A 108 4.21 -23.54 -10.87
CA GLU A 108 2.99 -24.16 -11.41
C GLU A 108 1.88 -24.26 -10.36
N ARG A 109 2.27 -24.51 -9.09
CA ARG A 109 1.34 -24.62 -7.97
C ARG A 109 1.05 -23.27 -7.34
N TYR A 110 2.04 -22.38 -7.30
CA TYR A 110 1.98 -21.06 -6.72
C TYR A 110 2.35 -20.02 -7.78
N PRO A 111 1.44 -19.71 -8.71
CA PRO A 111 1.77 -18.89 -9.88
C PRO A 111 1.93 -17.40 -9.59
N GLU A 112 1.62 -16.97 -8.37
CA GLU A 112 1.63 -15.56 -8.00
C GLU A 112 2.42 -15.32 -6.71
N ILE A 113 3.13 -14.19 -6.68
CA ILE A 113 3.68 -13.59 -5.48
C ILE A 113 2.91 -12.30 -5.27
N ALA A 114 2.29 -12.13 -4.11
CA ALA A 114 1.42 -10.99 -3.85
C ALA A 114 1.87 -10.18 -2.63
N PHE A 115 1.70 -8.87 -2.67
CA PHE A 115 1.85 -8.00 -1.52
C PHE A 115 0.58 -7.18 -1.34
N ARG A 116 0.00 -7.26 -0.15
CA ARG A 116 -1.19 -6.51 0.27
C ARG A 116 -0.79 -5.56 1.39
N PRO A 117 -0.48 -4.29 1.06
CA PRO A 117 -0.16 -3.29 2.07
C PRO A 117 -1.39 -2.95 2.91
N ASP A 118 -1.18 -2.59 4.17
CA ASP A 118 -2.24 -2.17 5.10
C ASP A 118 -1.94 -0.81 5.76
N LYS A 119 -0.66 -0.47 5.93
CA LYS A 119 -0.25 0.76 6.61
C LYS A 119 1.05 1.33 6.05
N ILE A 120 1.10 2.67 5.95
CA ILE A 120 2.32 3.44 5.76
C ILE A 120 2.68 4.12 7.08
N GLU A 121 3.88 3.89 7.55
CA GLU A 121 4.51 4.58 8.66
C GLU A 121 5.45 5.65 8.11
N GLY A 122 5.22 6.90 8.49
CA GLY A 122 5.87 8.08 7.93
C GLY A 122 4.89 8.94 7.13
N ALA A 123 5.37 10.07 6.64
CA ALA A 123 4.58 11.02 5.86
C ALA A 123 4.93 10.92 4.38
N VAL A 124 3.93 10.72 3.55
CA VAL A 124 4.07 10.83 2.09
C VAL A 124 3.78 12.26 1.68
N ALA A 125 4.77 12.93 1.10
CA ALA A 125 4.60 14.27 0.56
C ALA A 125 3.68 14.26 -0.67
N SER A 126 2.90 15.30 -0.85
CA SER A 126 2.03 15.44 -2.03
C SER A 126 2.83 15.64 -3.33
N GLN A 127 4.08 16.10 -3.23
CA GLN A 127 5.05 16.22 -4.31
C GLN A 127 6.47 16.02 -3.78
N GLY A 128 7.36 15.47 -4.61
CA GLY A 128 8.75 15.21 -4.26
C GLY A 128 8.95 13.90 -3.52
N LYS A 129 10.08 13.78 -2.82
CA LYS A 129 10.57 12.54 -2.22
C LYS A 129 10.12 12.39 -0.76
N SER A 130 9.85 11.15 -0.38
CA SER A 130 9.51 10.76 1.00
C SER A 130 10.13 9.40 1.30
N SER A 131 10.67 9.24 2.50
CA SER A 131 11.12 7.95 3.03
C SER A 131 10.10 7.45 4.02
N VAL A 132 9.56 6.28 3.79
CA VAL A 132 8.48 5.67 4.58
C VAL A 132 8.75 4.20 4.83
N LYS A 133 7.99 3.60 5.74
CA LYS A 133 7.94 2.16 5.92
C LYS A 133 6.54 1.66 5.56
N VAL A 134 6.47 0.67 4.69
CA VAL A 134 5.21 0.06 4.24
C VAL A 134 5.05 -1.29 4.92
N HIS A 135 3.97 -1.45 5.66
CA HIS A 135 3.55 -2.69 6.32
C HIS A 135 2.54 -3.42 5.45
N GLY A 136 2.49 -4.73 5.56
CA GLY A 136 1.49 -5.53 4.85
C GLY A 136 1.78 -7.03 4.85
N MET A 137 0.88 -7.75 4.20
CA MET A 137 0.96 -9.21 4.04
C MET A 137 1.64 -9.55 2.72
N PHE A 138 2.75 -10.28 2.81
CA PHE A 138 3.50 -10.79 1.67
C PHE A 138 3.22 -12.28 1.50
N ASN A 139 2.61 -12.64 0.37
CA ASN A 139 2.35 -14.03 -0.01
C ASN A 139 3.41 -14.51 -1.00
N ILE A 140 4.10 -15.54 -0.63
CA ILE A 140 5.01 -16.28 -1.51
C ILE A 140 4.93 -17.76 -1.18
N HIS A 141 4.93 -18.60 -2.21
CA HIS A 141 4.82 -20.05 -2.06
C HIS A 141 3.56 -20.48 -1.29
N GLY A 142 2.46 -19.72 -1.49
CA GLY A 142 1.15 -19.96 -0.88
C GLY A 142 1.03 -19.64 0.61
N VAL A 143 2.00 -18.98 1.21
CA VAL A 143 2.00 -18.64 2.64
C VAL A 143 2.09 -17.12 2.83
N ASP A 144 1.12 -16.59 3.59
CA ASP A 144 1.10 -15.18 3.98
C ASP A 144 2.08 -14.91 5.13
N ARG A 145 2.80 -13.81 5.05
CA ARG A 145 3.74 -13.34 6.08
C ARG A 145 3.64 -11.83 6.23
N GLU A 146 3.54 -11.39 7.46
CA GLU A 146 3.62 -9.97 7.76
C GLU A 146 5.05 -9.48 7.56
N ILE A 147 5.21 -8.42 6.77
CA ILE A 147 6.49 -7.74 6.55
C ILE A 147 6.33 -6.23 6.68
N ALA A 148 7.43 -5.56 6.96
CA ALA A 148 7.54 -4.12 6.94
C ALA A 148 8.82 -3.74 6.20
N VAL A 149 8.68 -3.03 5.09
CA VAL A 149 9.79 -2.71 4.19
C VAL A 149 9.98 -1.20 4.05
N PRO A 150 11.22 -0.70 4.03
CA PRO A 150 11.50 0.69 3.73
C PRO A 150 11.19 0.96 2.26
N ALA A 151 10.65 2.14 1.97
CA ALA A 151 10.34 2.60 0.63
C ALA A 151 10.70 4.08 0.46
N GLU A 152 11.37 4.39 -0.63
CA GLU A 152 11.58 5.76 -1.11
C GLU A 152 10.53 6.05 -2.16
N VAL A 153 9.60 6.95 -1.82
CA VAL A 153 8.48 7.33 -2.69
C VAL A 153 8.74 8.69 -3.29
N GLU A 154 8.56 8.84 -4.58
CA GLU A 154 8.61 10.12 -5.27
C GLU A 154 7.26 10.39 -5.95
N MET A 155 6.64 11.50 -5.57
CA MET A 155 5.34 11.92 -6.08
C MET A 155 5.49 13.07 -7.06
N ALA A 156 4.86 12.96 -8.22
CA ALA A 156 4.69 14.01 -9.21
C ALA A 156 3.19 14.23 -9.49
N PRO A 157 2.80 15.28 -10.25
CA PRO A 157 1.38 15.61 -10.45
C PRO A 157 0.54 14.54 -11.14
N ASP A 158 1.16 13.72 -11.98
CA ASP A 158 0.50 12.73 -12.86
C ASP A 158 1.07 11.31 -12.72
N HIS A 159 2.23 11.17 -12.11
CA HIS A 159 2.89 9.89 -11.91
C HIS A 159 3.55 9.80 -10.53
N TRP A 160 3.92 8.57 -10.17
CA TRP A 160 4.65 8.29 -8.94
C TRP A 160 5.63 7.14 -9.16
N THR A 161 6.65 7.09 -8.32
CA THR A 161 7.57 5.96 -8.24
C THR A 161 7.80 5.58 -6.78
N ALA A 162 8.08 4.30 -6.53
CA ALA A 162 8.52 3.82 -5.23
C ALA A 162 9.66 2.83 -5.41
N ALA A 163 10.80 3.10 -4.78
CA ALA A 163 11.93 2.19 -4.73
C ALA A 163 11.93 1.46 -3.37
N VAL A 164 11.98 0.13 -3.42
CA VAL A 164 11.95 -0.75 -2.25
C VAL A 164 13.08 -1.76 -2.37
N HIS A 165 13.85 -1.91 -1.29
CA HIS A 165 14.88 -2.96 -1.18
C HIS A 165 14.62 -3.75 0.09
N PHE A 166 14.56 -5.09 -0.03
CA PHE A 166 14.37 -5.96 1.13
C PHE A 166 14.89 -7.38 0.87
N THR A 167 15.13 -8.09 1.97
CA THR A 167 15.63 -9.48 1.94
C THR A 167 14.49 -10.47 2.18
N VAL A 168 14.39 -11.49 1.34
CA VAL A 168 13.48 -12.64 1.51
C VAL A 168 14.30 -13.85 1.99
N PRO A 169 14.16 -14.29 3.24
CA PRO A 169 14.82 -15.48 3.77
C PRO A 169 14.07 -16.75 3.34
N TYR A 170 14.09 -17.02 2.03
CA TYR A 170 13.26 -18.04 1.40
C TYR A 170 13.41 -19.45 1.99
N ALA A 171 14.65 -19.85 2.33
CA ALA A 171 14.88 -21.16 2.94
C ALA A 171 14.25 -21.25 4.35
N LYS A 172 14.37 -20.19 5.16
CA LYS A 172 13.72 -20.09 6.47
C LYS A 172 12.18 -20.07 6.36
N TRP A 173 11.69 -19.63 5.21
CA TRP A 173 10.25 -19.59 4.92
C TRP A 173 9.71 -20.91 4.35
N GLY A 174 10.53 -21.96 4.31
CA GLY A 174 10.13 -23.30 3.93
C GLY A 174 10.27 -23.63 2.44
N MET A 175 10.83 -22.71 1.65
CA MET A 175 11.19 -23.00 0.26
C MET A 175 12.51 -23.77 0.21
N LYS A 176 12.64 -24.64 -0.78
CA LYS A 176 13.84 -25.48 -0.95
C LYS A 176 15.05 -24.63 -1.32
N ASN A 177 16.15 -24.76 -0.57
CA ASN A 177 17.43 -24.21 -0.99
C ASN A 177 18.01 -25.06 -2.13
N PRO A 178 18.35 -24.45 -3.29
CA PRO A 178 18.83 -25.19 -4.46
C PRO A 178 20.32 -25.59 -4.38
N SER A 179 20.97 -25.48 -3.21
CA SER A 179 22.35 -25.91 -3.00
C SER A 179 22.56 -27.35 -3.43
N THR A 180 23.79 -27.63 -3.85
CA THR A 180 24.26 -28.99 -4.15
C THR A 180 25.47 -29.30 -3.29
N LEU A 181 26.04 -30.52 -3.43
CA LEU A 181 27.22 -30.93 -2.67
C LEU A 181 28.44 -30.00 -2.91
N PHE A 182 28.53 -29.41 -4.10
CA PHE A 182 29.65 -28.57 -4.51
C PHE A 182 29.35 -27.08 -4.62
N LEU A 183 28.06 -26.69 -4.64
CA LEU A 183 27.63 -25.30 -4.78
C LEU A 183 26.67 -24.94 -3.65
N ARG A 184 27.12 -24.05 -2.77
CA ARG A 184 26.28 -23.50 -1.70
C ARG A 184 25.68 -22.20 -2.16
N VAL A 185 24.37 -22.11 -2.06
CA VAL A 185 23.56 -20.93 -2.37
C VAL A 185 23.09 -20.32 -1.05
N ASN A 186 23.06 -19.00 -0.96
CA ASN A 186 22.55 -18.28 0.21
C ASN A 186 21.11 -18.69 0.53
N ASP A 187 20.75 -18.67 1.81
CA ASP A 187 19.41 -18.99 2.31
C ASP A 187 18.41 -17.85 2.14
N SER A 188 18.87 -16.71 1.64
CA SER A 188 18.08 -15.51 1.41
C SER A 188 18.39 -14.91 0.04
N VAL A 189 17.44 -14.18 -0.49
CA VAL A 189 17.53 -13.44 -1.74
C VAL A 189 17.19 -11.97 -1.50
N GLU A 190 17.96 -11.06 -2.11
CA GLU A 190 17.67 -9.62 -2.10
C GLU A 190 16.70 -9.28 -3.22
N ILE A 191 15.73 -8.43 -2.92
CA ILE A 191 14.72 -7.96 -3.86
C ILE A 191 14.86 -6.44 -4.00
N ASP A 192 14.97 -5.98 -5.24
CA ASP A 192 14.91 -4.59 -5.64
C ASP A 192 13.67 -4.37 -6.50
N LEU A 193 12.70 -3.64 -5.95
CA LEU A 193 11.48 -3.25 -6.65
C LEU A 193 11.51 -1.75 -6.93
N VAL A 194 11.33 -1.38 -8.18
CA VAL A 194 11.00 0.00 -8.56
C VAL A 194 9.59 -0.05 -9.16
N ALA A 195 8.61 0.30 -8.35
CA ALA A 195 7.23 0.46 -8.79
C ALA A 195 7.04 1.84 -9.41
N ALA A 196 6.32 1.90 -10.51
CA ALA A 196 5.95 3.15 -11.17
C ALA A 196 4.51 3.07 -11.68
N GLY A 197 3.85 4.22 -11.77
CA GLY A 197 2.49 4.25 -12.25
C GLY A 197 1.87 5.64 -12.21
N THR A 198 0.55 5.68 -12.40
CA THR A 198 -0.23 6.91 -12.45
C THR A 198 -1.03 7.12 -11.17
N VAL A 199 -1.33 8.38 -10.89
CA VAL A 199 -2.25 8.80 -9.82
C VAL A 199 -3.62 9.02 -10.44
N ALA A 200 -4.59 8.20 -10.09
CA ALA A 200 -5.98 8.44 -10.48
C ALA A 200 -6.59 9.48 -9.52
N LYS A 201 -6.89 10.66 -10.05
CA LYS A 201 -7.70 11.65 -9.31
C LYS A 201 -9.10 11.11 -9.15
N GLN A 202 -9.48 10.74 -7.93
CA GLN A 202 -10.86 10.40 -7.64
C GLN A 202 -11.67 11.69 -7.71
N THR A 203 -12.41 11.87 -8.81
CA THR A 203 -13.42 12.92 -8.92
C THR A 203 -14.49 12.58 -7.88
N ALA A 204 -14.61 13.40 -6.84
CA ALA A 204 -15.71 13.28 -5.89
C ALA A 204 -17.02 13.35 -6.68
N ILE A 205 -17.72 12.23 -6.79
CA ILE A 205 -19.09 12.22 -7.29
C ILE A 205 -19.91 12.88 -6.20
N SER A 206 -20.20 14.18 -6.38
CA SER A 206 -21.20 14.88 -5.60
C SER A 206 -22.54 14.22 -5.90
N SER A 207 -22.98 13.33 -5.03
CA SER A 207 -24.35 12.86 -5.02
C SER A 207 -25.24 14.02 -4.52
N ALA A 208 -25.60 14.90 -5.45
CA ALA A 208 -26.72 15.79 -5.26
C ALA A 208 -28.01 14.99 -5.51
N GLN A 209 -28.72 14.66 -4.47
CA GLN A 209 -30.18 14.45 -4.46
C GLN A 209 -30.74 14.99 -3.15
#